data_11b4f7e57069e6a292629f91d5ce986e
#
_entry.id   11b4f7e57069e6a292629f91d5ce986e
#
_cell.length_a   1.000
_cell.length_b   1.000
_cell.length_c   1.000
_cell.angle_alpha   90.00
_cell.angle_beta   90.00
_cell.angle_gamma   90.00
#
_symmetry.space_group_name_H-M   'P 1'
#
loop_
_entity.id
_entity.type
_entity.pdbx_description
1 polymer ?
#
loop_
_entity_poly.entity_id
_entity_poly.type
_entity_poly.pdbx_seq_one_letter_code
_entity_poly.pdbx_strand_id
1 'polypeptide(L)'
;LKPFRQWADDVKSISSHYVGAWLRTEYDTALIRAHNAADWQQFIRDADVMPNLRWMPTTSPMPESSHRAFWERKLTLPVSDPFWDEHHPGDRWNCKCSLQQTDDPPTPELKAEFAGEAPQPGLTNNPGKDGHTFSQDHPYFPKSCSSCGFYKKASIKNRLLPAFLNIRAKDCYDCPYINNCI
;
A
#
# COMPACT_ATOMS: atom_id res chain seq x y z
N LEU A 1 5.96 -1.76 16.15
CA LEU A 1 6.49 -2.21 14.86
C LEU A 1 7.70 -3.11 15.07
N LYS A 2 7.79 -4.24 14.34
CA LYS A 2 8.97 -5.12 14.37
C LYS A 2 10.14 -4.45 13.66
N PRO A 3 11.38 -4.51 14.21
CA PRO A 3 12.56 -4.11 13.48
C PRO A 3 12.73 -4.94 12.20
N PHE A 4 13.29 -4.34 11.14
CA PHE A 4 13.49 -4.99 9.84
C PHE A 4 14.13 -6.37 9.94
N ARG A 5 15.18 -6.53 10.77
CA ARG A 5 15.89 -7.81 10.91
C ARG A 5 14.99 -8.93 11.41
N GLN A 6 14.18 -8.67 12.43
CA GLN A 6 13.23 -9.67 12.96
C GLN A 6 12.14 -10.00 11.93
N TRP A 7 11.60 -8.99 11.26
CA TRP A 7 10.62 -9.21 10.20
C TRP A 7 11.21 -10.03 9.05
N ALA A 8 12.43 -9.71 8.59
CA ALA A 8 13.11 -10.43 7.52
C ALA A 8 13.38 -11.90 7.89
N ASP A 9 13.72 -12.19 9.14
CA ASP A 9 13.91 -13.56 9.62
C ASP A 9 12.58 -14.34 9.66
N ASP A 10 11.49 -13.71 10.05
CA ASP A 10 10.15 -14.34 10.05
C ASP A 10 9.70 -14.73 8.63
N VAL A 11 9.99 -13.90 7.62
CA VAL A 11 9.52 -14.13 6.25
C VAL A 11 10.44 -15.01 5.41
N LYS A 12 11.68 -15.25 5.82
CA LYS A 12 12.62 -16.15 5.12
C LYS A 12 12.07 -17.56 4.86
N SER A 13 11.23 -18.04 5.78
CA SER A 13 10.62 -19.37 5.65
C SER A 13 9.47 -19.40 4.62
N ILE A 14 8.94 -18.24 4.25
CA ILE A 14 7.73 -18.09 3.45
C ILE A 14 8.05 -18.01 1.96
N SER A 15 9.17 -17.38 1.60
CA SER A 15 9.51 -17.17 0.20
C SER A 15 11.00 -17.38 -0.05
N SER A 16 11.30 -18.08 -1.12
CA SER A 16 12.68 -18.29 -1.62
C SER A 16 13.16 -17.18 -2.56
N HIS A 17 12.37 -16.13 -2.76
CA HIS A 17 12.64 -15.09 -3.76
C HIS A 17 13.44 -13.89 -3.24
N TYR A 18 14.10 -14.01 -2.10
CA TYR A 18 14.66 -12.86 -1.42
C TYR A 18 16.02 -12.44 -1.92
N VAL A 19 16.01 -11.37 -2.70
CA VAL A 19 17.13 -10.43 -2.70
C VAL A 19 16.89 -9.48 -1.52
N GLY A 20 17.80 -9.43 -0.54
CA GLY A 20 17.61 -8.65 0.70
C GLY A 20 17.30 -7.16 0.47
N ALA A 21 17.69 -6.61 -0.68
CA ALA A 21 17.36 -5.25 -1.09
C ALA A 21 15.84 -5.07 -1.35
N TRP A 22 15.17 -6.05 -1.95
CA TRP A 22 13.72 -5.97 -2.22
C TRP A 22 12.90 -6.05 -0.95
N LEU A 23 13.26 -6.96 -0.05
CA LEU A 23 12.64 -7.05 1.27
C LEU A 23 12.75 -5.74 2.04
N ARG A 24 13.90 -5.09 1.94
CA ARG A 24 14.08 -3.81 2.59
C ARG A 24 13.18 -2.74 2.00
N THR A 25 13.09 -2.70 0.67
CA THR A 25 12.19 -1.78 -0.05
C THR A 25 10.72 -2.01 0.34
N GLU A 26 10.27 -3.26 0.41
CA GLU A 26 8.90 -3.58 0.82
C GLU A 26 8.63 -3.17 2.26
N TYR A 27 9.53 -3.51 3.17
CA TYR A 27 9.41 -3.13 4.57
C TYR A 27 9.32 -1.61 4.73
N ASP A 28 10.23 -0.87 4.10
CA ASP A 28 10.25 0.59 4.19
C ASP A 28 9.00 1.21 3.55
N THR A 29 8.53 0.66 2.43
CA THR A 29 7.29 1.09 1.78
C THR A 29 6.07 0.78 2.66
N ALA A 30 6.01 -0.41 3.26
CA ALA A 30 4.93 -0.76 4.18
C ALA A 30 4.85 0.19 5.39
N LEU A 31 6.01 0.56 5.95
CA LEU A 31 6.07 1.54 7.04
C LEU A 31 5.53 2.91 6.61
N ILE A 32 5.98 3.41 5.46
CA ILE A 32 5.53 4.70 4.92
C ILE A 32 4.02 4.67 4.69
N ARG A 33 3.49 3.62 4.08
CA ARG A 33 2.05 3.47 3.83
C ARG A 33 1.24 3.37 5.12
N ALA A 34 1.75 2.72 6.15
CA ALA A 34 1.11 2.67 7.46
C ALA A 34 1.07 4.06 8.14
N HIS A 35 2.13 4.86 8.03
CA HIS A 35 2.12 6.25 8.49
C HIS A 35 1.13 7.10 7.71
N ASN A 36 1.14 7.01 6.38
CA ASN A 36 0.20 7.73 5.53
C ASN A 36 -1.27 7.36 5.83
N ALA A 37 -1.53 6.10 6.20
CA ALA A 37 -2.86 5.68 6.63
C ALA A 37 -3.30 6.38 7.93
N ALA A 38 -2.39 6.53 8.89
CA ALA A 38 -2.67 7.25 10.12
C ALA A 38 -2.90 8.76 9.86
N ASP A 39 -2.05 9.36 9.02
CA ASP A 39 -2.20 10.76 8.60
C ASP A 39 -3.53 10.97 7.87
N TRP A 40 -3.94 10.03 7.01
CA TRP A 40 -5.22 10.08 6.31
C TRP A 40 -6.41 10.17 7.28
N GLN A 41 -6.38 9.42 8.37
CA GLN A 41 -7.42 9.50 9.39
C GLN A 41 -7.46 10.87 10.06
N GLN A 42 -6.31 11.53 10.21
CA GLN A 42 -6.25 12.91 10.71
C GLN A 42 -6.82 13.87 9.67
N PHE A 43 -6.46 13.73 8.40
CA PHE A 43 -6.97 14.59 7.33
C PHE A 43 -8.49 14.58 7.22
N ILE A 44 -9.11 13.40 7.41
CA ILE A 44 -10.57 13.30 7.43
C ILE A 44 -11.17 14.07 8.63
N ARG A 45 -10.56 13.97 9.81
CA ARG A 45 -11.07 14.65 11.00
C ARG A 45 -11.00 16.17 10.90
N ASP A 46 -9.97 16.67 10.25
CA ASP A 46 -9.69 18.12 10.18
C ASP A 46 -10.21 18.75 8.87
N ALA A 47 -10.91 17.99 8.04
CA ALA A 47 -11.37 18.44 6.72
C ALA A 47 -12.31 19.65 6.74
N ASP A 48 -13.02 19.87 7.85
CA ASP A 48 -13.89 21.04 8.02
C ASP A 48 -13.10 22.37 8.11
N VAL A 49 -11.85 22.29 8.57
CA VAL A 49 -10.98 23.48 8.74
C VAL A 49 -9.94 23.56 7.62
N MET A 50 -9.39 22.42 7.22
CA MET A 50 -8.38 22.28 6.16
C MET A 50 -8.88 21.28 5.10
N PRO A 51 -9.72 21.72 4.16
CA PRO A 51 -10.44 20.83 3.27
C PRO A 51 -9.59 20.20 2.17
N ASN A 52 -8.39 20.71 1.92
CA ASN A 52 -7.55 20.30 0.80
C ASN A 52 -6.25 19.67 1.26
N LEU A 53 -5.70 18.80 0.40
CA LEU A 53 -4.39 18.18 0.57
C LEU A 53 -3.46 18.65 -0.54
N ARG A 54 -2.28 19.06 -0.15
CA ARG A 54 -1.19 19.43 -1.06
C ARG A 54 -0.13 18.35 -1.09
N TRP A 55 0.32 18.00 -2.29
CA TRP A 55 1.45 17.10 -2.46
C TRP A 55 2.75 17.80 -2.10
N MET A 56 3.51 17.20 -1.17
CA MET A 56 4.76 17.76 -0.66
C MET A 56 5.97 17.05 -1.26
N PRO A 57 7.12 17.77 -1.40
CA PRO A 57 8.34 17.18 -1.92
C PRO A 57 8.82 16.02 -1.05
N THR A 58 9.51 15.09 -1.71
CA THR A 58 10.15 13.97 -1.04
C THR A 58 11.37 14.40 -0.24
N THR A 59 11.61 13.71 0.88
CA THR A 59 12.85 13.82 1.66
C THR A 59 13.94 12.85 1.18
N SER A 60 13.68 12.09 0.12
CA SER A 60 14.65 11.15 -0.44
C SER A 60 15.78 11.88 -1.15
N PRO A 61 17.06 11.47 -0.95
CA PRO A 61 18.18 11.98 -1.75
C PRO A 61 18.10 11.51 -3.21
N MET A 62 17.30 10.46 -3.49
CA MET A 62 17.01 9.98 -4.84
C MET A 62 15.47 9.97 -5.03
N PRO A 63 14.88 11.12 -5.37
CA PRO A 63 13.44 11.26 -5.50
C PRO A 63 12.90 10.44 -6.66
N GLU A 64 11.67 9.90 -6.49
CA GLU A 64 10.91 9.33 -7.58
C GLU A 64 10.56 10.42 -8.60
N SER A 65 10.99 10.24 -9.84
CA SER A 65 10.88 11.27 -10.88
C SER A 65 9.44 11.55 -11.29
N SER A 66 8.58 10.53 -11.30
CA SER A 66 7.17 10.67 -11.69
C SER A 66 6.36 11.56 -10.75
N HIS A 67 6.73 11.62 -9.46
CA HIS A 67 6.07 12.49 -8.49
C HIS A 67 6.57 13.93 -8.50
N ARG A 68 7.67 14.18 -9.20
CA ARG A 68 8.28 15.51 -9.20
C ARG A 68 7.32 16.60 -9.66
N ALA A 69 6.58 16.34 -10.70
CA ALA A 69 5.60 17.27 -11.23
C ALA A 69 4.50 17.61 -10.20
N PHE A 70 4.08 16.66 -9.36
CA PHE A 70 3.04 16.89 -8.35
C PHE A 70 3.45 17.96 -7.34
N TRP A 71 4.65 17.87 -6.77
CA TRP A 71 5.08 18.89 -5.80
C TRP A 71 5.59 20.17 -6.44
N GLU A 72 6.25 20.13 -7.60
CA GLU A 72 6.70 21.33 -8.32
C GLU A 72 5.52 22.20 -8.74
N ARG A 73 4.42 21.57 -9.17
CA ARG A 73 3.17 22.25 -9.53
C ARG A 73 2.28 22.53 -8.33
N LYS A 74 2.66 22.09 -7.13
CA LYS A 74 1.88 22.22 -5.90
C LYS A 74 0.46 21.66 -6.04
N LEU A 75 0.34 20.43 -6.60
CA LEU A 75 -0.95 19.76 -6.74
C LEU A 75 -1.69 19.79 -5.42
N THR A 76 -2.84 20.45 -5.41
CA THR A 76 -3.71 20.64 -4.26
C THR A 76 -5.12 20.21 -4.63
N LEU A 77 -5.70 19.26 -3.91
CA LEU A 77 -7.03 18.72 -4.19
C LEU A 77 -7.81 18.52 -2.88
N PRO A 78 -9.15 18.57 -2.92
CA PRO A 78 -9.96 18.24 -1.75
C PRO A 78 -9.63 16.87 -1.18
N VAL A 79 -9.71 16.70 0.15
CA VAL A 79 -9.55 15.40 0.83
C VAL A 79 -10.47 14.33 0.23
N SER A 80 -11.68 14.74 -0.22
CA SER A 80 -12.67 13.86 -0.83
C SER A 80 -12.45 13.57 -2.32
N ASP A 81 -11.42 14.14 -2.95
CA ASP A 81 -11.20 13.94 -4.39
C ASP A 81 -10.84 12.47 -4.68
N PRO A 82 -11.50 11.83 -5.68
CA PRO A 82 -11.22 10.45 -6.07
C PRO A 82 -9.80 10.21 -6.58
N PHE A 83 -9.07 11.23 -6.97
CA PHE A 83 -7.64 11.13 -7.30
C PHE A 83 -6.84 10.40 -6.19
N TRP A 84 -7.19 10.65 -4.93
CA TRP A 84 -6.54 10.04 -3.78
C TRP A 84 -6.87 8.56 -3.56
N ASP A 85 -7.77 7.96 -4.34
CA ASP A 85 -8.05 6.52 -4.26
C ASP A 85 -6.85 5.72 -4.78
N GLU A 86 -6.22 6.21 -5.84
CA GLU A 86 -5.11 5.57 -6.52
C GLU A 86 -3.77 6.29 -6.31
N HIS A 87 -3.78 7.62 -6.41
CA HIS A 87 -2.58 8.45 -6.34
C HIS A 87 -2.41 9.08 -4.96
N HIS A 88 -1.41 8.63 -4.23
CA HIS A 88 -1.04 9.19 -2.93
C HIS A 88 0.45 8.91 -2.66
N PRO A 89 1.09 9.61 -1.72
CA PRO A 89 2.43 9.24 -1.29
C PRO A 89 2.51 7.76 -0.92
N GLY A 90 3.46 7.02 -1.52
CA GLY A 90 3.55 5.57 -1.37
C GLY A 90 2.84 4.75 -2.45
N ASP A 91 2.37 5.33 -3.55
CA ASP A 91 1.92 4.63 -4.75
C ASP A 91 3.08 4.17 -5.67
N ARG A 92 4.30 4.46 -5.26
CA ARG A 92 5.57 4.01 -5.85
C ARG A 92 6.46 3.38 -4.78
N TRP A 93 7.21 2.35 -5.14
CA TRP A 93 8.21 1.76 -4.26
C TRP A 93 9.27 2.79 -3.86
N ASN A 94 9.61 2.84 -2.56
CA ASN A 94 10.52 3.83 -1.98
C ASN A 94 10.07 5.31 -2.06
N CYS A 95 8.85 5.60 -2.42
CA CYS A 95 8.35 6.96 -2.38
C CYS A 95 8.37 7.49 -0.94
N LYS A 96 8.98 8.67 -0.76
CA LYS A 96 9.07 9.39 0.54
C LYS A 96 8.44 10.78 0.45
N CYS A 97 7.45 10.93 -0.42
CA CYS A 97 6.60 12.09 -0.44
C CYS A 97 5.64 12.08 0.75
N SER A 98 5.01 13.20 1.01
CA SER A 98 3.94 13.34 2.00
C SER A 98 2.82 14.21 1.46
N LEU A 99 1.70 14.24 2.18
CA LEU A 99 0.64 15.21 1.97
C LEU A 99 0.63 16.20 3.14
N GLN A 100 0.21 17.41 2.86
CA GLN A 100 -0.03 18.44 3.86
C GLN A 100 -1.45 18.95 3.70
N GLN A 101 -2.20 19.03 4.79
CA GLN A 101 -3.49 19.71 4.78
C GLN A 101 -3.31 21.21 4.62
N THR A 102 -4.24 21.84 3.92
CA THR A 102 -4.24 23.28 3.65
C THR A 102 -5.65 23.77 3.35
N ASP A 103 -5.87 25.06 3.57
CA ASP A 103 -7.04 25.84 3.13
C ASP A 103 -6.79 26.55 1.79
N ASP A 104 -5.58 26.43 1.22
CA ASP A 104 -5.28 26.96 -0.11
C ASP A 104 -6.23 26.40 -1.17
N PRO A 105 -6.58 27.22 -2.19
CA PRO A 105 -7.47 26.79 -3.27
C PRO A 105 -6.96 25.53 -3.99
N PRO A 106 -7.87 24.60 -4.34
CA PRO A 106 -7.50 23.42 -5.10
C PRO A 106 -7.09 23.76 -6.55
N THR A 107 -6.27 22.89 -7.14
CA THR A 107 -5.75 23.01 -8.50
C THR A 107 -6.19 21.79 -9.36
N PRO A 108 -7.52 21.58 -9.56
CA PRO A 108 -8.04 20.37 -10.20
C PRO A 108 -7.64 20.23 -11.66
N GLU A 109 -7.30 21.32 -12.33
CA GLU A 109 -6.82 21.35 -13.73
C GLU A 109 -5.51 20.57 -13.89
N LEU A 110 -4.71 20.49 -12.85
CA LEU A 110 -3.44 19.75 -12.88
C LEU A 110 -3.64 18.23 -12.98
N LYS A 111 -4.80 17.70 -12.62
CA LYS A 111 -5.06 16.25 -12.72
C LYS A 111 -4.91 15.72 -14.13
N ALA A 112 -5.29 16.48 -15.13
CA ALA A 112 -5.19 16.07 -16.54
C ALA A 112 -3.73 15.90 -16.99
N GLU A 113 -2.79 16.63 -16.40
CA GLU A 113 -1.36 16.51 -16.69
C GLU A 113 -0.77 15.19 -16.20
N PHE A 114 -1.40 14.55 -15.22
CA PHE A 114 -0.91 13.34 -14.55
C PHE A 114 -1.70 12.07 -14.88
N ALA A 115 -2.66 12.15 -15.78
CA ALA A 115 -3.55 11.04 -16.15
C ALA A 115 -2.82 9.79 -16.71
N GLY A 116 -1.54 9.92 -17.11
CA GLY A 116 -0.72 8.81 -17.59
C GLY A 116 0.18 8.14 -16.54
N GLU A 117 0.20 8.67 -15.33
CA GLU A 117 1.08 8.21 -14.24
C GLU A 117 0.35 7.18 -13.37
N ALA A 118 0.27 5.93 -13.82
CA ALA A 118 -0.37 4.87 -13.03
C ALA A 118 0.47 4.45 -11.82
N PRO A 119 -0.15 4.13 -10.67
CA PRO A 119 0.52 3.54 -9.51
C PRO A 119 1.26 2.25 -9.86
N GLN A 120 2.29 1.91 -9.10
CA GLN A 120 3.00 0.64 -9.32
C GLN A 120 2.19 -0.55 -8.78
N PRO A 121 2.31 -1.75 -9.41
CA PRO A 121 1.62 -2.95 -8.94
C PRO A 121 1.87 -3.22 -7.45
N GLY A 122 0.81 -3.54 -6.73
CA GLY A 122 0.81 -3.72 -5.28
C GLY A 122 0.58 -2.44 -4.47
N LEU A 123 0.51 -1.27 -5.12
CA LEU A 123 0.41 0.04 -4.48
C LEU A 123 -0.76 0.88 -5.01
N THR A 124 -1.71 0.26 -5.71
CA THR A 124 -2.82 0.92 -6.40
C THR A 124 -3.97 1.35 -5.48
N ASN A 125 -3.90 1.03 -4.20
CA ASN A 125 -4.91 1.38 -3.20
C ASN A 125 -4.43 2.48 -2.26
N ASN A 126 -5.35 3.21 -1.63
CA ASN A 126 -5.04 4.12 -0.53
C ASN A 126 -5.24 3.41 0.81
N PRO A 127 -4.16 3.11 1.56
CA PRO A 127 -4.24 2.37 2.82
C PRO A 127 -5.02 3.11 3.91
N GLY A 128 -5.14 4.42 3.82
CA GLY A 128 -5.94 5.23 4.74
C GLY A 128 -7.44 5.10 4.50
N LYS A 129 -7.85 4.68 3.30
CA LYS A 129 -9.26 4.49 2.93
C LYS A 129 -9.73 3.05 3.14
N ASP A 130 -8.92 2.07 2.75
CA ASP A 130 -9.31 0.66 2.75
C ASP A 130 -8.67 -0.20 3.84
N GLY A 131 -7.66 0.34 4.55
CA GLY A 131 -6.95 -0.35 5.63
C GLY A 131 -5.97 -1.42 5.17
N HIS A 132 -5.73 -1.57 3.86
CA HIS A 132 -4.80 -2.55 3.31
C HIS A 132 -3.45 -1.90 3.00
N THR A 133 -2.38 -2.48 3.52
CA THR A 133 -1.01 -1.96 3.25
C THR A 133 -0.64 -2.07 1.78
N PHE A 134 -1.05 -3.14 1.11
CA PHE A 134 -0.80 -3.40 -0.31
C PHE A 134 -2.10 -3.75 -1.03
N SER A 135 -2.18 -3.40 -2.31
CA SER A 135 -3.30 -3.75 -3.17
C SER A 135 -3.23 -5.20 -3.67
N GLN A 136 -4.35 -5.71 -4.15
CA GLN A 136 -4.49 -7.13 -4.55
C GLN A 136 -3.64 -7.51 -5.77
N ASP A 137 -3.17 -6.56 -6.54
CA ASP A 137 -2.28 -6.74 -7.69
C ASP A 137 -0.79 -6.83 -7.30
N HIS A 138 -0.50 -6.91 -6.00
CA HIS A 138 0.87 -7.08 -5.51
C HIS A 138 1.52 -8.32 -6.13
N PRO A 139 2.77 -8.22 -6.64
CA PRO A 139 3.44 -9.32 -7.35
C PRO A 139 3.55 -10.63 -6.58
N TYR A 140 3.50 -10.58 -5.26
CA TYR A 140 3.60 -11.77 -4.41
C TYR A 140 2.25 -12.41 -4.06
N PHE A 141 1.15 -11.74 -4.35
CA PHE A 141 -0.14 -12.35 -4.15
C PHE A 141 -0.40 -13.38 -5.24
N PRO A 142 -0.75 -14.60 -4.86
CA PRO A 142 -1.06 -15.63 -5.84
C PRO A 142 -2.33 -15.27 -6.59
N LYS A 143 -2.34 -15.46 -7.90
CA LYS A 143 -3.53 -15.22 -8.73
C LYS A 143 -4.71 -16.13 -8.38
N SER A 144 -4.46 -17.22 -7.69
CA SER A 144 -5.47 -18.17 -7.22
C SER A 144 -4.89 -19.07 -6.11
N CYS A 145 -5.74 -19.74 -5.35
CA CYS A 145 -5.32 -20.71 -4.34
C CYS A 145 -4.46 -21.83 -4.93
N SER A 146 -4.73 -22.25 -6.17
CA SER A 146 -3.94 -23.29 -6.85
C SER A 146 -2.49 -22.87 -7.13
N SER A 147 -2.22 -21.59 -7.23
CA SER A 147 -0.87 -21.02 -7.39
C SER A 147 -0.23 -20.62 -6.06
N CYS A 148 -0.98 -20.66 -4.96
CA CYS A 148 -0.51 -20.27 -3.63
C CYS A 148 0.51 -21.28 -3.08
N GLY A 149 1.67 -20.78 -2.68
CA GLY A 149 2.71 -21.62 -2.07
C GLY A 149 2.29 -22.24 -0.72
N PHE A 150 1.43 -21.56 0.03
CA PHE A 150 0.85 -22.08 1.27
C PHE A 150 -0.15 -23.20 0.99
N TYR A 151 -1.02 -23.03 0.01
CA TYR A 151 -1.99 -24.05 -0.39
C TYR A 151 -1.31 -25.33 -0.88
N LYS A 152 -0.25 -25.23 -1.69
CA LYS A 152 0.49 -26.38 -2.20
C LYS A 152 1.30 -27.12 -1.12
N LYS A 153 1.82 -26.40 -0.11
CA LYS A 153 2.59 -26.99 1.00
C LYS A 153 1.69 -27.56 2.11
N ALA A 154 0.41 -27.17 2.13
CA ALA A 154 -0.52 -27.70 3.10
C ALA A 154 -0.73 -29.20 2.82
N SER A 155 -0.35 -30.07 3.78
CA SER A 155 -0.69 -31.49 3.72
C SER A 155 -2.21 -31.66 3.70
N ILE A 156 -2.70 -32.82 3.22
CA ILE A 156 -4.13 -33.14 3.23
C ILE A 156 -4.74 -32.90 4.62
N LYS A 157 -4.00 -33.19 5.71
CA LYS A 157 -4.43 -32.88 7.09
C LYS A 157 -4.66 -31.38 7.32
N ASN A 158 -3.77 -30.52 6.83
CA ASN A 158 -3.89 -29.08 6.98
C ASN A 158 -4.97 -28.45 6.08
N ARG A 159 -5.38 -29.13 5.01
CA ARG A 159 -6.50 -28.72 4.17
C ARG A 159 -7.85 -29.09 4.77
N LEU A 160 -7.92 -30.26 5.42
CA LEU A 160 -9.18 -30.76 5.99
C LEU A 160 -9.45 -30.19 7.40
N LEU A 161 -8.39 -29.94 8.17
CA LEU A 161 -8.54 -29.47 9.57
C LEU A 161 -9.26 -28.10 9.67
N PRO A 162 -8.95 -27.07 8.85
CA PRO A 162 -9.69 -25.83 8.85
C PRO A 162 -11.16 -25.98 8.47
N ALA A 163 -11.46 -26.83 7.49
CA ALA A 163 -12.83 -27.11 7.07
C ALA A 163 -13.64 -27.79 8.18
N PHE A 164 -13.03 -28.72 8.93
CA PHE A 164 -13.68 -29.42 10.04
C PHE A 164 -13.83 -28.57 11.31
N LEU A 165 -12.87 -27.69 11.58
CA LEU A 165 -12.85 -26.90 12.82
C LEU A 165 -13.33 -25.47 12.64
N ASN A 166 -13.73 -25.08 11.44
CA ASN A 166 -14.06 -23.69 11.10
C ASN A 166 -12.96 -22.69 11.49
N ILE A 167 -11.70 -23.17 11.54
CA ILE A 167 -10.53 -22.38 11.90
C ILE A 167 -9.78 -22.02 10.62
N ARG A 168 -9.72 -20.72 10.33
CA ARG A 168 -8.88 -20.20 9.23
C ARG A 168 -7.41 -20.33 9.63
N ALA A 169 -6.57 -20.79 8.70
CA ALA A 169 -5.12 -20.74 8.90
C ALA A 169 -4.70 -19.28 9.10
N LYS A 170 -3.84 -19.00 10.09
CA LYS A 170 -3.39 -17.65 10.43
C LYS A 170 -2.86 -16.88 9.20
N ASP A 171 -2.22 -17.57 8.29
CA ASP A 171 -1.57 -17.02 7.11
C ASP A 171 -2.55 -16.65 5.97
N CYS A 172 -3.83 -16.97 6.13
CA CYS A 172 -4.87 -16.69 5.14
C CYS A 172 -5.82 -15.55 5.56
N TYR A 173 -5.63 -14.93 6.74
CA TYR A 173 -6.58 -13.94 7.26
C TYR A 173 -6.78 -12.74 6.33
N ASP A 174 -5.72 -12.31 5.68
CA ASP A 174 -5.71 -11.16 4.76
C ASP A 174 -5.63 -11.59 3.30
N CYS A 175 -5.85 -12.88 3.01
CA CYS A 175 -5.80 -13.38 1.65
C CYS A 175 -7.07 -12.97 0.88
N PRO A 176 -6.95 -12.23 -0.25
CA PRO A 176 -8.11 -11.81 -1.05
C PRO A 176 -8.88 -13.00 -1.66
N TYR A 177 -8.24 -14.17 -1.73
CA TYR A 177 -8.85 -15.39 -2.28
C TYR A 177 -9.37 -16.36 -1.22
N ILE A 178 -9.41 -15.94 0.04
CA ILE A 178 -9.77 -16.84 1.16
C ILE A 178 -11.14 -17.50 0.96
N ASN A 179 -12.10 -16.79 0.41
CA ASN A 179 -13.45 -17.30 0.15
C ASN A 179 -13.50 -18.37 -0.95
N ASN A 180 -12.43 -18.47 -1.76
CA ASN A 180 -12.29 -19.43 -2.85
C ASN A 180 -11.44 -20.64 -2.46
N CYS A 181 -10.90 -20.65 -1.25
CA CYS A 181 -10.03 -21.70 -0.73
C CYS A 181 -10.74 -22.67 0.24
N ILE A 182 -12.00 -22.43 0.52
CA ILE A 182 -12.84 -23.22 1.44
C ILE A 182 -13.79 -24.07 0.64
#